data_9de8f8f346911deff789f0d23260d202
#
_entry.id   9de8f8f346911deff789f0d23260d202
#
_cell.length_a   1.000
_cell.length_b   1.000
_cell.length_c   1.000
_cell.angle_alpha   90.00
_cell.angle_beta   90.00
_cell.angle_gamma   90.00
#
_symmetry.space_group_name_H-M   'P 1'
#
loop_
_entity.id
_entity.type
_entity.pdbx_description
1 polymer ?
#
loop_
_entity_poly.entity_id
_entity_poly.type
_entity_poly.pdbx_seq_one_letter_code
_entity_poly.pdbx_strand_id
1 'polypeptide(L)'
;MLGGKIDFVIDGGECACGVESTIVLMVSSPKKLLRPGPIPPEEIARALGEELDISPKVNEAHPQAPGMLKSHYSPRSKLTLFSDAAEIPAGFAGNAIYLSRPAEPKKNEYWLSENGDLAEAAKNLFALIRKLDADGKDIFCQRPPLSGIGLAIADRLGRAETKF
;
A
#
# COMPACT_ATOMS: atom_id res chain seq x y z
N MET A 1 1.21 5.62 -18.40
CA MET A 1 2.51 6.34 -18.32
C MET A 1 2.37 7.65 -19.07
N LEU A 2 3.02 8.72 -18.60
CA LEU A 2 2.89 10.07 -19.14
C LEU A 2 3.89 10.37 -20.27
N GLY A 3 4.81 9.45 -20.57
CA GLY A 3 5.81 9.62 -21.63
C GLY A 3 5.16 9.97 -22.98
N GLY A 4 5.61 11.03 -23.61
CA GLY A 4 5.05 11.59 -24.85
C GLY A 4 3.76 12.41 -24.70
N LYS A 5 3.26 12.62 -23.46
CA LYS A 5 2.06 13.40 -23.16
C LYS A 5 2.34 14.67 -22.36
N ILE A 6 3.56 14.85 -21.92
CA ILE A 6 4.05 16.01 -21.16
C ILE A 6 5.38 16.45 -21.75
N ASP A 7 5.66 17.75 -21.71
CA ASP A 7 6.84 18.34 -22.36
C ASP A 7 8.11 18.16 -21.52
N PHE A 8 7.99 18.23 -20.17
CA PHE A 8 9.13 18.17 -19.26
C PHE A 8 8.82 17.31 -18.02
N VAL A 9 9.86 16.64 -17.50
CA VAL A 9 9.87 15.98 -16.19
C VAL A 9 11.06 16.51 -15.41
N ILE A 10 10.82 17.06 -14.22
CA ILE A 10 11.87 17.41 -13.28
C ILE A 10 12.01 16.23 -12.32
N ASP A 11 13.17 15.59 -12.32
CA ASP A 11 13.50 14.51 -11.39
C ASP A 11 13.97 15.12 -10.08
N GLY A 12 13.13 15.06 -9.03
CA GLY A 12 13.44 15.49 -7.67
C GLY A 12 14.11 14.42 -6.81
N GLY A 13 14.45 13.28 -7.39
CA GLY A 13 14.99 12.13 -6.67
C GLY A 13 13.92 11.25 -5.99
N GLU A 14 14.37 10.36 -5.10
CA GLU A 14 13.50 9.44 -4.39
C GLU A 14 12.60 10.14 -3.37
N CYS A 15 11.31 9.78 -3.34
CA CYS A 15 10.39 10.25 -2.29
C CYS A 15 10.75 9.63 -0.93
N ALA A 16 10.69 10.45 0.13
CA ALA A 16 10.92 9.98 1.49
C ALA A 16 9.85 8.94 1.93
N CYS A 17 8.60 9.13 1.49
CA CYS A 17 7.49 8.23 1.75
C CYS A 17 7.04 7.58 0.43
N GLY A 18 7.04 6.28 0.35
CA GLY A 18 6.64 5.55 -0.87
C GLY A 18 5.14 5.48 -1.12
N VAL A 19 4.33 6.09 -0.26
CA VAL A 19 2.87 6.17 -0.37
C VAL A 19 2.43 7.63 -0.45
N GLU A 20 1.26 7.89 -1.04
CA GLU A 20 0.73 9.24 -1.22
C GLU A 20 0.24 9.84 0.11
N SER A 21 0.09 11.17 0.13
CA SER A 21 -0.33 11.95 1.30
C SER A 21 -1.65 11.49 1.90
N THR A 22 -1.78 11.67 3.21
CA THR A 22 -3.05 11.53 3.94
C THR A 22 -4.04 12.59 3.49
N ILE A 23 -5.31 12.20 3.26
CA ILE A 23 -6.40 13.13 2.88
C ILE A 23 -7.51 13.03 3.92
N VAL A 24 -7.88 14.19 4.47
CA VAL A 24 -8.96 14.32 5.46
C VAL A 24 -10.04 15.27 4.94
N LEU A 25 -11.31 14.87 5.05
CA LEU A 25 -12.47 15.71 4.78
C LEU A 25 -12.79 16.51 6.05
N MET A 26 -12.54 17.82 6.01
CA MET A 26 -12.69 18.72 7.15
C MET A 26 -14.09 19.31 7.33
N VAL A 27 -14.95 19.23 6.30
CA VAL A 27 -16.30 19.82 6.30
C VAL A 27 -17.39 18.89 6.84
N SER A 28 -17.02 17.68 7.29
CA SER A 28 -17.94 16.72 7.91
C SER A 28 -17.79 16.70 9.44
N SER A 29 -18.83 16.19 10.13
CA SER A 29 -18.77 15.87 11.56
C SER A 29 -19.32 14.45 11.75
N PRO A 30 -18.47 13.49 12.23
CA PRO A 30 -17.03 13.64 12.47
C PRO A 30 -16.22 13.90 11.19
N LYS A 31 -14.99 14.40 11.35
CA LYS A 31 -14.03 14.51 10.24
C LYS A 31 -13.72 13.11 9.68
N LYS A 32 -13.48 13.00 8.37
CA LYS A 32 -13.33 11.69 7.72
C LYS A 32 -11.95 11.54 7.08
N LEU A 33 -11.30 10.41 7.36
CA LEU A 33 -10.11 10.00 6.65
C LEU A 33 -10.52 9.44 5.28
N LEU A 34 -10.24 10.19 4.21
CA LEU A 34 -10.55 9.74 2.85
C LEU A 34 -9.47 8.86 2.25
N ARG A 35 -8.22 9.10 2.62
CA ARG A 35 -7.08 8.30 2.18
C ARG A 35 -6.02 8.24 3.28
N PRO A 36 -5.69 7.06 3.81
CA PRO A 36 -4.55 6.93 4.71
C PRO A 36 -3.24 7.19 3.96
N GLY A 37 -2.29 7.81 4.63
CA GLY A 37 -0.97 8.18 4.13
C GLY A 37 0.08 8.15 5.23
N PRO A 38 1.24 8.82 5.04
CA PRO A 38 2.34 8.78 6.00
C PRO A 38 2.02 9.37 7.37
N ILE A 39 1.10 10.36 7.44
CA ILE A 39 0.64 10.92 8.72
C ILE A 39 -0.48 10.01 9.22
N PRO A 40 -0.30 9.32 10.35
CA PRO A 40 -1.29 8.39 10.86
C PRO A 40 -2.52 9.10 11.43
N PRO A 41 -3.69 8.45 11.40
CA PRO A 41 -4.94 9.07 11.86
C PRO A 41 -4.91 9.50 13.33
N GLU A 42 -4.14 8.82 14.16
CA GLU A 42 -3.98 9.12 15.58
C GLU A 42 -3.28 10.48 15.81
N GLU A 43 -2.33 10.83 14.96
CA GLU A 43 -1.65 12.13 15.00
C GLU A 43 -2.59 13.26 14.56
N ILE A 44 -3.37 13.00 13.52
CA ILE A 44 -4.36 13.97 13.01
C ILE A 44 -5.45 14.21 14.06
N ALA A 45 -6.01 13.14 14.64
CA ALA A 45 -7.02 13.22 15.68
C ALA A 45 -6.51 14.05 16.89
N ARG A 46 -5.24 13.83 17.30
CA ARG A 46 -4.60 14.60 18.37
C ARG A 46 -4.46 16.07 18.00
N ALA A 47 -4.06 16.39 16.78
CA ALA A 47 -3.90 17.76 16.31
C ALA A 47 -5.24 18.51 16.19
N LEU A 48 -6.31 17.80 15.83
CA LEU A 48 -7.65 18.35 15.71
C LEU A 48 -8.39 18.44 17.05
N GLY A 49 -7.98 17.66 18.06
CA GLY A 49 -8.70 17.54 19.34
C GLY A 49 -10.03 16.79 19.24
N GLU A 50 -10.24 16.01 18.18
CA GLU A 50 -11.45 15.23 17.94
C GLU A 50 -11.12 13.90 17.24
N GLU A 51 -12.04 12.93 17.35
CA GLU A 51 -11.90 11.65 16.66
C GLU A 51 -12.13 11.77 15.15
N LEU A 52 -11.42 10.93 14.38
CA LEU A 52 -11.61 10.77 12.95
C LEU A 52 -12.44 9.53 12.65
N ASP A 53 -13.39 9.64 11.71
CA ASP A 53 -13.96 8.47 11.04
C ASP A 53 -12.93 7.89 10.07
N ILE A 54 -12.32 6.78 10.45
CA ILE A 54 -11.29 6.09 9.65
C ILE A 54 -11.86 5.05 8.68
N SER A 55 -13.17 4.83 8.72
CA SER A 55 -13.88 3.85 7.87
C SER A 55 -15.05 4.49 7.13
N PRO A 56 -14.87 5.65 6.47
CA PRO A 56 -15.97 6.30 5.79
C PRO A 56 -16.50 5.42 4.67
N LYS A 57 -17.83 5.34 4.55
CA LYS A 57 -18.46 4.68 3.41
C LYS A 57 -18.10 5.43 2.14
N VAL A 58 -17.36 4.78 1.25
CA VAL A 58 -16.96 5.36 -0.04
C VAL A 58 -18.12 5.24 -1.01
N ASN A 59 -18.57 6.38 -1.56
CA ASN A 59 -19.47 6.37 -2.71
C ASN A 59 -18.61 6.19 -3.97
N GLU A 60 -18.63 5.00 -4.56
CA GLU A 60 -17.83 4.65 -5.74
C GLU A 60 -18.24 5.43 -6.99
N ALA A 61 -19.51 5.86 -7.08
CA ALA A 61 -19.99 6.66 -8.20
C ALA A 61 -19.43 8.10 -8.17
N HIS A 62 -19.04 8.58 -6.99
CA HIS A 62 -18.50 9.92 -6.79
C HIS A 62 -17.32 9.88 -5.81
N PRO A 63 -16.11 9.45 -6.24
CA PRO A 63 -14.94 9.41 -5.39
C PRO A 63 -14.57 10.83 -4.95
N GLN A 64 -14.48 11.04 -3.64
CA GLN A 64 -14.18 12.34 -3.04
C GLN A 64 -12.68 12.68 -3.00
N ALA A 65 -11.82 11.71 -3.31
CA ALA A 65 -10.39 11.90 -3.36
C ALA A 65 -9.72 10.96 -4.39
N PRO A 66 -8.55 11.34 -4.93
CA PRO A 66 -7.76 10.46 -5.77
C PRO A 66 -7.35 9.17 -5.03
N GLY A 67 -7.35 8.04 -5.72
CA GLY A 67 -6.95 6.76 -5.15
C GLY A 67 -8.06 6.04 -4.37
N MET A 68 -9.31 6.53 -4.40
CA MET A 68 -10.45 5.88 -3.73
C MET A 68 -11.12 4.77 -4.57
N LEU A 69 -10.72 4.57 -5.81
CA LEU A 69 -11.27 3.52 -6.66
C LEU A 69 -10.87 2.13 -6.12
N LYS A 70 -11.79 1.16 -6.19
CA LYS A 70 -11.59 -0.22 -5.68
C LYS A 70 -10.42 -0.94 -6.34
N SER A 71 -10.17 -0.70 -7.63
CA SER A 71 -9.05 -1.28 -8.37
C SER A 71 -8.08 -0.16 -8.74
N HIS A 72 -7.00 -0.07 -7.98
CA HIS A 72 -5.91 0.87 -8.21
C HIS A 72 -4.60 0.21 -7.76
N TYR A 73 -3.47 0.56 -8.39
CA TYR A 73 -2.15 -0.01 -8.08
C TYR A 73 -1.96 -1.49 -8.43
N SER A 74 -2.95 -2.15 -9.03
CA SER A 74 -2.87 -3.58 -9.34
C SER A 74 -1.73 -3.87 -10.33
N PRO A 75 -0.85 -4.83 -10.03
CA PRO A 75 0.08 -5.38 -11.00
C PRO A 75 -0.69 -6.15 -12.09
N ARG A 76 -0.02 -6.54 -13.16
CA ARG A 76 -0.56 -7.44 -14.18
C ARG A 76 -0.65 -8.88 -13.67
N SER A 77 0.34 -9.26 -12.87
CA SER A 77 0.38 -10.53 -12.16
C SER A 77 -0.69 -10.58 -11.08
N LYS A 78 -1.19 -11.78 -10.78
CA LYS A 78 -2.11 -11.96 -9.65
C LYS A 78 -1.40 -11.62 -8.34
N LEU A 79 -1.98 -10.70 -7.56
CA LEU A 79 -1.52 -10.36 -6.23
C LEU A 79 -2.55 -10.88 -5.20
N THR A 80 -2.07 -11.67 -4.25
CA THR A 80 -2.85 -12.26 -3.16
C THR A 80 -2.21 -11.86 -1.82
N LEU A 81 -3.04 -11.42 -0.87
CA LEU A 81 -2.56 -11.04 0.46
C LEU A 81 -2.64 -12.22 1.42
N PHE A 82 -1.61 -12.39 2.27
CA PHE A 82 -1.56 -13.41 3.31
C PHE A 82 -1.23 -12.79 4.68
N SER A 83 -1.71 -13.42 5.74
CA SER A 83 -1.40 -13.05 7.12
C SER A 83 -0.36 -14.01 7.73
N ASP A 84 -0.49 -15.28 7.40
CA ASP A 84 0.44 -16.34 7.84
C ASP A 84 1.11 -16.99 6.62
N ALA A 85 2.41 -17.26 6.72
CA ALA A 85 3.16 -17.91 5.64
C ALA A 85 2.60 -19.31 5.27
N ALA A 86 1.86 -19.95 6.17
CA ALA A 86 1.16 -21.20 5.90
C ALA A 86 0.02 -21.07 4.88
N GLU A 87 -0.48 -19.85 4.63
CA GLU A 87 -1.48 -19.58 3.59
C GLU A 87 -0.88 -19.64 2.17
N ILE A 88 0.44 -19.57 2.03
CA ILE A 88 1.10 -19.72 0.74
C ILE A 88 1.13 -21.22 0.39
N PRO A 89 0.56 -21.63 -0.75
CA PRO A 89 0.50 -23.03 -1.12
C PRO A 89 1.88 -23.70 -1.19
N ALA A 90 1.97 -24.94 -0.69
CA ALA A 90 3.19 -25.72 -0.82
C ALA A 90 3.58 -25.88 -2.29
N GLY A 91 4.85 -25.63 -2.63
CA GLY A 91 5.33 -25.68 -4.01
C GLY A 91 4.96 -24.45 -4.85
N PHE A 92 4.47 -23.37 -4.25
CA PHE A 92 4.19 -22.13 -4.97
C PHE A 92 5.44 -21.64 -5.72
N ALA A 93 5.30 -21.46 -7.04
CA ALA A 93 6.41 -21.10 -7.92
C ALA A 93 6.52 -19.59 -8.19
N GLY A 94 5.61 -18.79 -7.63
CA GLY A 94 5.62 -17.34 -7.75
C GLY A 94 6.51 -16.66 -6.71
N ASN A 95 6.29 -15.37 -6.50
CA ASN A 95 7.07 -14.52 -5.63
C ASN A 95 6.31 -14.24 -4.31
N ALA A 96 7.00 -14.27 -3.17
CA ALA A 96 6.43 -13.91 -1.87
C ALA A 96 7.14 -12.65 -1.33
N ILE A 97 6.34 -11.67 -0.88
CA ILE A 97 6.82 -10.42 -0.28
C ILE A 97 6.44 -10.41 1.20
N TYR A 98 7.43 -10.30 2.05
CA TYR A 98 7.30 -10.16 3.50
C TYR A 98 7.53 -8.70 3.92
N LEU A 99 6.99 -8.31 5.07
CA LEU A 99 7.25 -7.00 5.66
C LEU A 99 8.68 -6.90 6.18
N SER A 100 9.16 -7.96 6.82
CA SER A 100 10.53 -8.09 7.32
C SER A 100 11.22 -9.27 6.69
N ARG A 101 12.56 -9.24 6.72
CA ARG A 101 13.38 -10.34 6.21
C ARG A 101 13.08 -11.64 6.95
N PRO A 102 12.73 -12.74 6.26
CA PRO A 102 12.67 -14.06 6.87
C PRO A 102 14.03 -14.52 7.41
N ALA A 103 14.04 -15.33 8.46
CA ALA A 103 15.29 -15.85 9.05
C ALA A 103 16.10 -16.66 8.04
N GLU A 104 15.43 -17.47 7.23
CA GLU A 104 16.02 -18.31 6.17
C GLU A 104 15.29 -18.07 4.86
N PRO A 105 15.60 -16.96 4.13
CA PRO A 105 14.88 -16.58 2.94
C PRO A 105 15.17 -17.53 1.78
N LYS A 106 14.13 -17.94 1.04
CA LYS A 106 14.23 -18.72 -0.17
C LYS A 106 14.46 -17.82 -1.40
N LYS A 107 14.81 -18.41 -2.53
CA LYS A 107 15.15 -17.70 -3.76
C LYS A 107 14.04 -16.74 -4.28
N ASN A 108 12.78 -17.07 -4.04
CA ASN A 108 11.60 -16.31 -4.46
C ASN A 108 10.92 -15.56 -3.33
N GLU A 109 11.59 -15.40 -2.21
CA GLU A 109 11.14 -14.62 -1.06
C GLU A 109 11.88 -13.27 -1.01
N TYR A 110 11.13 -12.21 -0.85
CA TYR A 110 11.58 -10.83 -0.84
C TYR A 110 11.00 -10.13 0.38
N TRP A 111 11.59 -9.02 0.79
CA TRP A 111 11.11 -8.26 1.95
C TRP A 111 11.16 -6.76 1.68
N LEU A 112 10.31 -6.04 2.36
CA LEU A 112 10.16 -4.60 2.22
C LEU A 112 11.12 -3.83 3.13
N SER A 113 11.50 -4.43 4.28
CA SER A 113 12.44 -3.88 5.25
C SER A 113 13.27 -5.01 5.87
N GLU A 114 14.53 -4.74 6.18
CA GLU A 114 15.38 -5.74 6.88
C GLU A 114 14.82 -6.07 8.27
N ASN A 115 14.34 -5.06 9.00
CA ASN A 115 13.94 -5.16 10.40
C ASN A 115 12.43 -5.00 10.62
N GLY A 116 11.61 -4.93 9.56
CA GLY A 116 10.17 -4.72 9.66
C GLY A 116 9.77 -3.27 9.92
N ASP A 117 10.66 -2.30 9.63
CA ASP A 117 10.31 -0.88 9.66
C ASP A 117 9.25 -0.57 8.61
N LEU A 118 8.08 -0.11 9.05
CA LEU A 118 6.94 0.14 8.17
C LEU A 118 7.13 1.38 7.29
N ALA A 119 7.95 2.35 7.68
CA ALA A 119 8.26 3.51 6.84
C ALA A 119 9.16 3.08 5.68
N GLU A 120 10.17 2.27 5.95
CA GLU A 120 10.99 1.63 4.92
C GLU A 120 10.15 0.72 4.02
N ALA A 121 9.27 -0.10 4.61
CA ALA A 121 8.36 -0.96 3.87
C ALA A 121 7.45 -0.16 2.92
N ALA A 122 6.89 0.96 3.37
CA ALA A 122 6.07 1.85 2.55
C ALA A 122 6.88 2.43 1.37
N LYS A 123 8.14 2.84 1.64
CA LYS A 123 9.04 3.37 0.61
C LYS A 123 9.33 2.35 -0.49
N ASN A 124 9.55 1.10 -0.11
CA ASN A 124 9.98 0.03 -1.02
C ASN A 124 8.82 -0.67 -1.74
N LEU A 125 7.58 -0.53 -1.26
CA LEU A 125 6.41 -1.31 -1.66
C LEU A 125 6.22 -1.36 -3.19
N PHE A 126 6.01 -0.22 -3.80
CA PHE A 126 5.67 -0.17 -5.22
C PHE A 126 6.86 -0.45 -6.14
N ALA A 127 8.07 -0.12 -5.71
CA ALA A 127 9.28 -0.45 -6.45
C ALA A 127 9.45 -1.97 -6.55
N LEU A 128 9.27 -2.68 -5.43
CA LEU A 128 9.39 -4.13 -5.37
C LEU A 128 8.27 -4.82 -6.14
N ILE A 129 6.99 -4.41 -5.94
CA ILE A 129 5.87 -4.98 -6.71
C ILE A 129 6.10 -4.83 -8.20
N ARG A 130 6.48 -3.64 -8.70
CA ARG A 130 6.75 -3.42 -10.13
C ARG A 130 7.91 -4.27 -10.65
N LYS A 131 8.96 -4.44 -9.85
CA LYS A 131 10.10 -5.30 -10.21
C LYS A 131 9.64 -6.75 -10.39
N LEU A 132 8.84 -7.27 -9.47
CA LEU A 132 8.38 -8.66 -9.51
C LEU A 132 7.27 -8.89 -10.54
N ASP A 133 6.45 -7.89 -10.81
CA ASP A 133 5.42 -7.93 -11.87
C ASP A 133 6.02 -8.11 -13.28
N ALA A 134 7.24 -7.61 -13.48
CA ALA A 134 7.96 -7.78 -14.74
C ALA A 134 8.29 -9.26 -15.05
N ASP A 135 8.38 -10.11 -14.03
CA ASP A 135 8.64 -11.54 -14.16
C ASP A 135 7.39 -12.33 -14.59
N GLY A 136 6.20 -11.72 -14.56
CA GLY A 136 4.93 -12.33 -14.95
C GLY A 136 4.46 -13.46 -14.03
N LYS A 137 5.01 -13.55 -12.81
CA LYS A 137 4.67 -14.57 -11.82
C LYS A 137 3.71 -13.99 -10.80
N ASP A 138 2.81 -14.84 -10.30
CA ASP A 138 1.92 -14.48 -9.19
C ASP A 138 2.69 -14.04 -7.95
N ILE A 139 2.11 -13.10 -7.20
CA ILE A 139 2.72 -12.48 -6.04
C ILE A 139 1.85 -12.73 -4.82
N PHE A 140 2.42 -13.31 -3.76
CA PHE A 140 1.87 -13.26 -2.42
C PHE A 140 2.51 -12.10 -1.65
N CYS A 141 1.72 -11.28 -0.96
CA CYS A 141 2.24 -10.16 -0.18
C CYS A 141 1.68 -10.19 1.24
N GLN A 142 2.56 -10.07 2.22
CA GLN A 142 2.16 -10.09 3.63
C GLN A 142 1.33 -8.87 3.99
N ARG A 143 0.23 -9.09 4.73
CA ARG A 143 -0.62 -8.01 5.27
C ARG A 143 0.12 -7.22 6.33
N PRO A 144 0.15 -5.88 6.24
CA PRO A 144 0.70 -5.04 7.30
C PRO A 144 -0.27 -4.90 8.47
N PRO A 145 0.21 -4.47 9.65
CA PRO A 145 -0.66 -4.07 10.75
C PRO A 145 -1.53 -2.88 10.36
N LEU A 146 -2.76 -2.82 10.90
CA LEU A 146 -3.74 -1.75 10.63
C LEU A 146 -3.58 -0.55 11.58
N SER A 147 -2.35 -0.14 11.84
CA SER A 147 -2.00 1.00 12.71
C SER A 147 -0.86 1.81 12.10
N GLY A 148 -0.77 3.08 12.45
CA GLY A 148 0.27 3.96 11.94
C GLY A 148 0.32 3.99 10.41
N ILE A 149 1.52 4.04 9.84
CA ILE A 149 1.72 3.97 8.37
C ILE A 149 1.32 2.62 7.77
N GLY A 150 1.21 1.56 8.58
CA GLY A 150 0.72 0.25 8.14
C GLY A 150 -0.69 0.31 7.56
N LEU A 151 -1.54 1.22 8.07
CA LEU A 151 -2.87 1.47 7.51
C LEU A 151 -2.81 1.94 6.05
N ALA A 152 -1.85 2.81 5.72
CA ALA A 152 -1.66 3.27 4.34
C ALA A 152 -1.18 2.14 3.43
N ILE A 153 -0.24 1.32 3.90
CA ILE A 153 0.24 0.16 3.14
C ILE A 153 -0.93 -0.82 2.91
N ALA A 154 -1.73 -1.09 3.94
CA ALA A 154 -2.89 -1.99 3.87
C ALA A 154 -3.94 -1.50 2.86
N ASP A 155 -4.25 -0.20 2.83
CA ASP A 155 -5.18 0.38 1.86
C ASP A 155 -4.67 0.19 0.42
N ARG A 156 -3.38 0.44 0.17
CA ARG A 156 -2.78 0.26 -1.17
C ARG A 156 -2.78 -1.20 -1.61
N LEU A 157 -2.39 -2.11 -0.73
CA LEU A 157 -2.38 -3.54 -1.01
C LEU A 157 -3.79 -4.09 -1.22
N GLY A 158 -4.77 -3.67 -0.41
CA GLY A 158 -6.16 -4.10 -0.57
C GLY A 158 -6.80 -3.63 -1.89
N ARG A 159 -6.32 -2.51 -2.48
CA ARG A 159 -6.72 -2.03 -3.82
C ARG A 159 -5.94 -2.71 -4.93
N ALA A 160 -4.73 -3.18 -4.66
CA ALA A 160 -3.89 -3.90 -5.61
C ALA A 160 -4.25 -5.39 -5.67
N GLU A 161 -4.86 -5.94 -4.61
CA GLU A 161 -5.23 -7.35 -4.52
C GLU A 161 -6.19 -7.75 -5.64
N THR A 162 -5.88 -8.85 -6.30
CA THR A 162 -6.72 -9.41 -7.36
C THR A 162 -8.00 -9.97 -6.74
N LYS A 163 -9.13 -9.38 -7.10
CA LYS A 163 -10.46 -9.84 -6.68
C LYS A 163 -10.99 -10.81 -7.73
N PHE A 164 -11.48 -11.94 -7.27
CA PHE A 164 -12.19 -12.94 -8.09
C PHE A 164 -13.68 -12.65 -8.11
#